data_2696cb61c396902f52c66818a3623007
#
_entry.id   2696cb61c396902f52c66818a3623007
#
_cell.length_a   1.000
_cell.length_b   1.000
_cell.length_c   1.000
_cell.angle_alpha   90.00
_cell.angle_beta   90.00
_cell.angle_gamma   90.00
#
_symmetry.space_group_name_H-M   'P 1'
#
loop_
_entity.id
_entity.type
_entity.pdbx_description
1 polymer ?
#
loop_
_entity_poly.entity_id
_entity_poly.type
_entity_poly.pdbx_seq_one_letter_code
_entity_poly.pdbx_strand_id
1 'polypeptide(L)'
;TTGGSEVGKQVSINDRSGASANIDIQVNYSLRPDAAVSLYRDYGSQENFVAKYISNDLRSVTREVAGKYDTITMLTDRGSFTRGVQKALSQKWKGMGLTVEQVSVQDVRYPKEITSAYAAAQAAEVQKQKAANEQETAKVEAETKRIKAQGEADANNALNSSLSDNVLKQKYIDALSNAKNLTVVPDGSVPMIETK
;
A
#
# COMPACT_ATOMS: atom_id res chain seq x y z
N THR A 1 -35.94 -22.33 -12.19
CA THR A 1 -34.89 -22.16 -11.19
C THR A 1 -35.45 -21.31 -10.07
N THR A 2 -35.67 -21.89 -8.91
CA THR A 2 -36.15 -21.15 -7.73
C THR A 2 -34.91 -20.69 -6.98
N GLY A 3 -34.68 -19.39 -6.93
CA GLY A 3 -33.58 -18.77 -6.20
C GLY A 3 -34.12 -17.96 -5.02
N GLY A 4 -33.25 -17.73 -4.04
CA GLY A 4 -33.56 -16.91 -2.89
C GLY A 4 -32.36 -16.02 -2.51
N SER A 5 -32.68 -14.93 -1.83
CA SER A 5 -31.70 -14.05 -1.20
C SER A 5 -32.02 -14.03 0.29
N GLU A 6 -31.05 -14.37 1.11
CA GLU A 6 -31.16 -14.22 2.56
C GLU A 6 -30.23 -13.11 3.01
N VAL A 7 -30.84 -12.08 3.61
CA VAL A 7 -30.13 -11.03 4.33
C VAL A 7 -29.99 -11.53 5.77
N GLY A 8 -28.80 -12.00 6.11
CA GLY A 8 -28.51 -12.45 7.46
C GLY A 8 -28.69 -11.32 8.47
N LYS A 9 -29.44 -11.59 9.55
CA LYS A 9 -29.34 -10.75 10.75
C LYS A 9 -27.87 -10.66 11.13
N GLN A 10 -27.48 -9.53 11.69
CA GLN A 10 -26.14 -9.28 12.21
C GLN A 10 -25.51 -10.52 12.88
N VAL A 11 -24.38 -10.97 12.37
CA VAL A 11 -23.67 -12.14 12.87
C VAL A 11 -22.53 -11.67 13.75
N SER A 12 -22.59 -11.99 15.05
CA SER A 12 -21.45 -11.78 15.94
C SER A 12 -20.41 -12.87 15.70
N ILE A 13 -19.17 -12.46 15.48
CA ILE A 13 -18.02 -13.33 15.24
C ILE A 13 -16.88 -12.99 16.20
N ASN A 14 -15.96 -13.94 16.36
CA ASN A 14 -14.63 -13.68 16.90
C ASN A 14 -13.61 -13.98 15.82
N ASP A 15 -12.71 -13.05 15.59
CA ASP A 15 -11.62 -13.24 14.65
C ASP A 15 -10.47 -14.10 15.24
N ARG A 16 -9.45 -14.37 14.44
CA ARG A 16 -8.28 -15.15 14.87
C ARG A 16 -7.50 -14.47 16.01
N SER A 17 -7.56 -13.14 16.10
CA SER A 17 -6.91 -12.36 17.17
C SER A 17 -7.72 -12.35 18.46
N GLY A 18 -8.92 -12.95 18.49
CA GLY A 18 -9.83 -12.94 19.65
C GLY A 18 -10.70 -11.70 19.75
N ALA A 19 -10.64 -10.78 18.80
CA ALA A 19 -11.49 -9.60 18.79
C ALA A 19 -12.90 -9.95 18.30
N SER A 20 -13.92 -9.45 19.01
CA SER A 20 -15.32 -9.62 18.64
C SER A 20 -15.74 -8.54 17.64
N ALA A 21 -16.47 -8.94 16.61
CA ALA A 21 -17.08 -8.03 15.64
C ALA A 21 -18.50 -8.45 15.28
N ASN A 22 -19.27 -7.52 14.76
CA ASN A 22 -20.58 -7.78 14.18
C ASN A 22 -20.51 -7.60 12.67
N ILE A 23 -20.96 -8.60 11.94
CA ILE A 23 -20.91 -8.64 10.46
C ILE A 23 -22.32 -8.66 9.91
N ASP A 24 -22.57 -7.80 8.92
CA ASP A 24 -23.76 -7.87 8.08
C ASP A 24 -23.40 -8.61 6.80
N ILE A 25 -24.02 -9.76 6.59
CA ILE A 25 -23.72 -10.65 5.47
C ILE A 25 -25.00 -11.09 4.76
N GLN A 26 -24.91 -11.15 3.44
CA GLN A 26 -25.99 -11.60 2.56
C GLN A 26 -25.47 -12.71 1.66
N VAL A 27 -26.32 -13.70 1.39
CA VAL A 27 -26.07 -14.76 0.42
C VAL A 27 -27.20 -14.84 -0.59
N ASN A 28 -26.83 -14.88 -1.86
CA ASN A 28 -27.74 -15.23 -2.96
C ASN A 28 -27.44 -16.66 -3.38
N TYR A 29 -28.46 -17.46 -3.47
CA TYR A 29 -28.34 -18.87 -3.83
C TYR A 29 -29.45 -19.30 -4.79
N SER A 30 -29.19 -20.35 -5.54
CA SER A 30 -30.19 -21.04 -6.36
C SER A 30 -30.31 -22.48 -5.92
N LEU A 31 -31.51 -23.04 -6.13
CA LEU A 31 -31.86 -24.40 -5.80
C LEU A 31 -32.10 -25.19 -7.08
N ARG A 32 -31.48 -26.35 -7.21
CA ARG A 32 -31.77 -27.25 -8.31
C ARG A 32 -33.18 -27.84 -8.19
N PRO A 33 -33.92 -28.01 -9.31
CA PRO A 33 -35.29 -28.51 -9.28
C PRO A 33 -35.43 -29.91 -8.63
N ASP A 34 -34.45 -30.79 -8.83
CA ASP A 34 -34.45 -32.14 -8.24
C ASP A 34 -34.30 -32.12 -6.70
N ALA A 35 -33.59 -31.14 -6.16
CA ALA A 35 -33.44 -30.96 -4.73
C ALA A 35 -34.63 -30.27 -4.07
N ALA A 36 -35.43 -29.49 -4.81
CA ALA A 36 -36.56 -28.76 -4.27
C ALA A 36 -37.60 -29.68 -3.63
N VAL A 37 -37.88 -30.82 -4.24
CA VAL A 37 -38.87 -31.80 -3.75
C VAL A 37 -38.43 -32.38 -2.41
N SER A 38 -37.16 -32.74 -2.28
CA SER A 38 -36.60 -33.27 -1.04
C SER A 38 -36.61 -32.27 0.09
N LEU A 39 -36.21 -31.02 -0.21
CA LEU A 39 -36.21 -29.94 0.76
C LEU A 39 -37.63 -29.54 1.22
N TYR A 40 -38.60 -29.56 0.32
CA TYR A 40 -39.99 -29.32 0.70
C TYR A 40 -40.55 -30.43 1.62
N ARG A 41 -40.17 -31.68 1.38
CA ARG A 41 -40.51 -32.81 2.25
C ARG A 41 -39.94 -32.67 3.64
N ASP A 42 -38.66 -32.24 3.72
CA ASP A 42 -37.93 -32.21 4.99
C ASP A 42 -38.25 -30.98 5.83
N TYR A 43 -38.58 -29.85 5.20
CA TYR A 43 -38.79 -28.56 5.88
C TYR A 43 -40.23 -28.03 5.78
N GLY A 44 -41.06 -28.58 4.89
CA GLY A 44 -42.45 -28.22 4.72
C GLY A 44 -42.71 -26.92 3.96
N SER A 45 -41.84 -25.93 4.06
CA SER A 45 -41.94 -24.67 3.30
C SER A 45 -40.54 -24.07 3.05
N GLN A 46 -40.48 -23.14 2.08
CA GLN A 46 -39.25 -22.40 1.79
C GLN A 46 -38.83 -21.52 2.97
N GLU A 47 -39.77 -20.87 3.66
CA GLU A 47 -39.51 -20.02 4.81
C GLU A 47 -38.87 -20.84 5.95
N ASN A 48 -39.36 -22.02 6.22
CA ASN A 48 -38.79 -22.93 7.23
C ASN A 48 -37.37 -23.40 6.86
N PHE A 49 -37.18 -23.71 5.58
CA PHE A 49 -35.85 -24.07 5.07
C PHE A 49 -34.85 -22.92 5.24
N VAL A 50 -35.23 -21.70 4.82
CA VAL A 50 -34.39 -20.51 4.99
C VAL A 50 -34.09 -20.27 6.47
N ALA A 51 -35.11 -20.25 7.33
CA ALA A 51 -34.93 -19.93 8.74
C ALA A 51 -34.12 -20.99 9.51
N LYS A 52 -34.37 -22.27 9.25
CA LYS A 52 -33.74 -23.38 10.00
C LYS A 52 -32.41 -23.82 9.42
N TYR A 53 -32.22 -23.72 8.12
CA TYR A 53 -31.02 -24.23 7.46
C TYR A 53 -30.12 -23.11 6.94
N ILE A 54 -30.57 -22.33 5.98
CA ILE A 54 -29.76 -21.31 5.29
C ILE A 54 -29.18 -20.30 6.29
N SER A 55 -30.04 -19.71 7.15
CA SER A 55 -29.62 -18.70 8.11
C SER A 55 -28.66 -19.25 9.17
N ASN A 56 -28.89 -20.50 9.63
CA ASN A 56 -28.00 -21.13 10.60
C ASN A 56 -26.65 -21.50 10.00
N ASP A 57 -26.63 -22.04 8.79
CA ASP A 57 -25.42 -22.37 8.07
C ASP A 57 -24.61 -21.11 7.74
N LEU A 58 -25.27 -20.08 7.24
CA LEU A 58 -24.61 -18.80 6.96
C LEU A 58 -23.89 -18.26 8.20
N ARG A 59 -24.56 -18.25 9.37
CA ARG A 59 -23.96 -17.83 10.64
C ARG A 59 -22.80 -18.71 11.06
N SER A 60 -22.99 -20.04 11.01
CA SER A 60 -21.99 -21.02 11.43
C SER A 60 -20.72 -20.91 10.58
N VAL A 61 -20.88 -20.91 9.27
CA VAL A 61 -19.77 -20.82 8.31
C VAL A 61 -19.07 -19.46 8.41
N THR A 62 -19.84 -18.37 8.57
CA THR A 62 -19.26 -17.03 8.76
C THR A 62 -18.36 -16.98 10.01
N ARG A 63 -18.80 -17.54 11.13
CA ARG A 63 -18.00 -17.63 12.37
C ARG A 63 -16.75 -18.48 12.20
N GLU A 64 -16.89 -19.65 11.58
CA GLU A 64 -15.76 -20.56 11.33
C GLU A 64 -14.70 -19.91 10.46
N VAL A 65 -15.13 -19.26 9.37
CA VAL A 65 -14.22 -18.58 8.45
C VAL A 65 -13.60 -17.36 9.10
N ALA A 66 -14.36 -16.57 9.89
CA ALA A 66 -13.85 -15.40 10.60
C ALA A 66 -12.70 -15.76 11.56
N GLY A 67 -12.76 -16.92 12.23
CA GLY A 67 -11.68 -17.41 13.07
C GLY A 67 -10.36 -17.73 12.34
N LYS A 68 -10.34 -17.70 11.01
CA LYS A 68 -9.14 -17.90 10.19
C LYS A 68 -8.44 -16.59 9.79
N TYR A 69 -9.10 -15.44 9.98
CA TYR A 69 -8.63 -14.11 9.60
C TYR A 69 -8.38 -13.27 10.85
N ASP A 70 -7.32 -12.49 10.84
CA ASP A 70 -7.03 -11.53 11.90
C ASP A 70 -7.80 -10.21 11.71
N THR A 71 -7.84 -9.39 12.77
CA THR A 71 -8.53 -8.09 12.77
C THR A 71 -8.08 -7.18 11.63
N ILE A 72 -6.77 -7.17 11.32
CA ILE A 72 -6.20 -6.32 10.28
C ILE A 72 -6.74 -6.72 8.92
N THR A 73 -6.67 -8.01 8.59
CA THR A 73 -7.20 -8.55 7.31
C THR A 73 -8.70 -8.29 7.18
N MET A 74 -9.45 -8.45 8.27
CA MET A 74 -10.89 -8.19 8.27
C MET A 74 -11.24 -6.71 8.00
N LEU A 75 -10.38 -5.78 8.43
CA LEU A 75 -10.56 -4.35 8.21
C LEU A 75 -10.07 -3.88 6.83
N THR A 76 -8.97 -4.46 6.31
CA THR A 76 -8.28 -3.97 5.11
C THR A 76 -8.56 -4.80 3.85
N ASP A 77 -8.80 -6.11 3.97
CA ASP A 77 -9.07 -7.03 2.85
C ASP A 77 -10.34 -7.86 3.08
N ARG A 78 -11.48 -7.19 3.12
CA ARG A 78 -12.79 -7.85 3.22
C ARG A 78 -13.08 -8.82 2.07
N GLY A 79 -12.46 -8.59 0.91
CA GLY A 79 -12.63 -9.42 -0.27
C GLY A 79 -12.13 -10.85 -0.04
N SER A 80 -11.00 -11.03 0.62
CA SER A 80 -10.47 -12.37 0.97
C SER A 80 -11.39 -13.11 1.92
N PHE A 81 -11.90 -12.42 2.94
CA PHE A 81 -12.89 -12.99 3.86
C PHE A 81 -14.18 -13.42 3.12
N THR A 82 -14.73 -12.52 2.28
CA THR A 82 -15.94 -12.81 1.49
C THR A 82 -15.77 -14.04 0.61
N ARG A 83 -14.63 -14.16 -0.10
CA ARG A 83 -14.31 -15.34 -0.90
C ARG A 83 -14.17 -16.60 -0.05
N GLY A 84 -13.60 -16.48 1.14
CA GLY A 84 -13.49 -17.57 2.11
C GLY A 84 -14.86 -18.11 2.51
N VAL A 85 -15.80 -17.24 2.87
CA VAL A 85 -17.18 -17.60 3.21
C VAL A 85 -17.88 -18.24 2.02
N GLN A 86 -17.79 -17.62 0.83
CA GLN A 86 -18.40 -18.15 -0.39
C GLN A 86 -17.91 -19.55 -0.72
N LYS A 87 -16.60 -19.78 -0.64
CA LYS A 87 -16.00 -21.10 -0.87
C LYS A 87 -16.49 -22.13 0.13
N ALA A 88 -16.52 -21.80 1.41
CA ALA A 88 -16.96 -22.70 2.47
C ALA A 88 -18.44 -23.05 2.35
N LEU A 89 -19.31 -22.06 2.08
CA LEU A 89 -20.74 -22.30 1.82
C LEU A 89 -20.95 -23.13 0.56
N SER A 90 -20.25 -22.84 -0.53
CA SER A 90 -20.34 -23.61 -1.79
C SER A 90 -19.97 -25.07 -1.59
N GLN A 91 -18.93 -25.35 -0.82
CA GLN A 91 -18.54 -26.72 -0.49
C GLN A 91 -19.58 -27.44 0.35
N LYS A 92 -20.12 -26.75 1.38
CA LYS A 92 -21.11 -27.32 2.29
C LYS A 92 -22.43 -27.62 1.59
N TRP A 93 -22.89 -26.72 0.72
CA TRP A 93 -24.19 -26.81 0.08
C TRP A 93 -24.20 -27.61 -1.23
N LYS A 94 -23.04 -27.91 -1.79
CA LYS A 94 -22.93 -28.69 -3.05
C LYS A 94 -23.66 -30.02 -2.99
N GLY A 95 -23.58 -30.73 -1.87
CA GLY A 95 -24.23 -32.03 -1.67
C GLY A 95 -25.75 -31.96 -1.53
N MET A 96 -26.31 -30.78 -1.29
CA MET A 96 -27.73 -30.54 -1.07
C MET A 96 -28.47 -29.99 -2.29
N GLY A 97 -27.78 -29.82 -3.40
CA GLY A 97 -28.38 -29.24 -4.61
C GLY A 97 -28.56 -27.72 -4.55
N LEU A 98 -27.89 -27.06 -3.62
CA LEU A 98 -27.81 -25.60 -3.55
C LEU A 98 -26.57 -25.11 -4.26
N THR A 99 -26.72 -24.02 -4.99
CA THR A 99 -25.61 -23.29 -5.62
C THR A 99 -25.51 -21.89 -5.01
N VAL A 100 -24.35 -21.56 -4.46
CA VAL A 100 -24.08 -20.20 -3.98
C VAL A 100 -23.73 -19.33 -5.18
N GLU A 101 -24.59 -18.37 -5.50
CA GLU A 101 -24.39 -17.43 -6.59
C GLU A 101 -23.45 -16.30 -6.15
N GLN A 102 -23.74 -15.70 -5.00
CA GLN A 102 -22.97 -14.58 -4.48
C GLN A 102 -23.06 -14.51 -2.97
N VAL A 103 -21.94 -14.19 -2.33
CA VAL A 103 -21.87 -13.75 -0.94
C VAL A 103 -21.44 -12.29 -0.92
N SER A 104 -22.11 -11.46 -0.14
CA SER A 104 -21.79 -10.06 0.06
C SER A 104 -21.65 -9.77 1.55
N VAL A 105 -20.49 -9.25 1.95
CA VAL A 105 -20.26 -8.71 3.28
C VAL A 105 -20.43 -7.19 3.20
N GLN A 106 -21.54 -6.70 3.78
CA GLN A 106 -21.88 -5.28 3.70
C GLN A 106 -21.09 -4.45 4.70
N ASP A 107 -21.00 -4.91 5.95
CA ASP A 107 -20.31 -4.19 7.00
C ASP A 107 -19.66 -5.14 8.01
N VAL A 108 -18.51 -4.72 8.55
CA VAL A 108 -17.78 -5.39 9.63
C VAL A 108 -17.54 -4.35 10.71
N ARG A 109 -18.27 -4.46 11.81
CA ARG A 109 -18.24 -3.49 12.91
C ARG A 109 -17.49 -4.06 14.10
N TYR A 110 -16.32 -3.51 14.35
CA TYR A 110 -15.56 -3.72 15.57
C TYR A 110 -15.92 -2.65 16.63
N PRO A 111 -15.74 -2.93 17.93
CA PRO A 111 -15.79 -1.92 18.98
C PRO A 111 -14.82 -0.76 18.71
N LYS A 112 -15.15 0.44 19.19
CA LYS A 112 -14.32 1.64 18.98
C LYS A 112 -12.91 1.48 19.52
N GLU A 113 -12.74 0.77 20.61
CA GLU A 113 -11.45 0.49 21.25
C GLU A 113 -10.51 -0.23 20.26
N ILE A 114 -11.01 -1.23 19.57
CA ILE A 114 -10.25 -2.01 18.57
C ILE A 114 -9.89 -1.14 17.36
N THR A 115 -10.86 -0.41 16.83
CA THR A 115 -10.63 0.45 15.64
C THR A 115 -9.70 1.62 15.97
N SER A 116 -9.79 2.20 17.18
CA SER A 116 -8.91 3.28 17.62
C SER A 116 -7.48 2.79 17.87
N ALA A 117 -7.31 1.63 18.49
CA ALA A 117 -6.00 1.01 18.68
C ALA A 117 -5.32 0.68 17.33
N TYR A 118 -6.10 0.16 16.39
CA TYR A 118 -5.61 -0.09 15.04
C TYR A 118 -5.19 1.21 14.33
N ALA A 119 -6.02 2.25 14.38
CA ALA A 119 -5.71 3.54 13.77
C ALA A 119 -4.45 4.18 14.39
N ALA A 120 -4.27 4.08 15.72
CA ALA A 120 -3.07 4.55 16.39
C ALA A 120 -1.80 3.77 15.98
N ALA A 121 -1.90 2.44 15.89
CA ALA A 121 -0.81 1.60 15.43
C ALA A 121 -0.42 1.90 13.97
N GLN A 122 -1.42 2.10 13.11
CA GLN A 122 -1.20 2.47 11.71
C GLN A 122 -0.54 3.85 11.57
N ALA A 123 -0.98 4.83 12.37
CA ALA A 123 -0.36 6.16 12.40
C ALA A 123 1.11 6.10 12.86
N ALA A 124 1.41 5.28 13.87
CA ALA A 124 2.78 5.10 14.34
C ALA A 124 3.68 4.44 13.27
N GLU A 125 3.16 3.45 12.54
CA GLU A 125 3.92 2.82 11.45
C GLU A 125 4.19 3.78 10.29
N VAL A 126 3.19 4.61 9.92
CA VAL A 126 3.37 5.67 8.91
C VAL A 126 4.42 6.69 9.36
N GLN A 127 4.43 7.10 10.63
CA GLN A 127 5.45 8.01 11.15
C GLN A 127 6.85 7.38 11.12
N LYS A 128 6.96 6.11 11.51
CA LYS A 128 8.23 5.37 11.44
C LYS A 128 8.75 5.28 10.01
N GLN A 129 7.87 4.97 9.06
CA GLN A 129 8.24 4.91 7.64
C GLN A 129 8.67 6.29 7.11
N LYS A 130 7.98 7.36 7.52
CA LYS A 130 8.35 8.73 7.17
C LYS A 130 9.74 9.09 7.71
N ALA A 131 10.00 8.80 8.98
CA ALA A 131 11.32 9.05 9.59
C ALA A 131 12.43 8.25 8.89
N ALA A 132 12.17 7.00 8.51
CA ALA A 132 13.13 6.18 7.76
C ALA A 132 13.42 6.78 6.37
N ASN A 133 12.39 7.25 5.66
CA ASN A 133 12.56 7.90 4.35
C ASN A 133 13.32 9.24 4.47
N GLU A 134 13.02 10.05 5.50
CA GLU A 134 13.74 11.30 5.77
C GLU A 134 15.23 11.04 6.06
N GLN A 135 15.53 10.01 6.86
CA GLN A 135 16.90 9.61 7.13
C GLN A 135 17.64 9.15 5.87
N GLU A 136 16.99 8.37 5.02
CA GLU A 136 17.56 7.92 3.75
C GLU A 136 17.80 9.10 2.79
N THR A 137 16.85 10.01 2.69
CA THR A 137 16.99 11.25 1.89
C THR A 137 18.16 12.09 2.38
N ALA A 138 18.30 12.28 3.69
CA ALA A 138 19.41 13.03 4.27
C ALA A 138 20.77 12.37 3.98
N LYS A 139 20.86 11.03 4.00
CA LYS A 139 22.08 10.30 3.61
C LYS A 139 22.43 10.53 2.14
N VAL A 140 21.44 10.41 1.24
CA VAL A 140 21.64 10.62 -0.20
C VAL A 140 22.07 12.07 -0.48
N GLU A 141 21.47 13.04 0.19
CA GLU A 141 21.85 14.46 0.06
C GLU A 141 23.29 14.72 0.55
N ALA A 142 23.67 14.14 1.70
CA ALA A 142 25.02 14.25 2.24
C ALA A 142 26.07 13.62 1.30
N GLU A 143 25.77 12.45 0.76
CA GLU A 143 26.63 11.78 -0.21
C GLU A 143 26.73 12.55 -1.53
N THR A 144 25.61 13.12 -2.01
CA THR A 144 25.58 13.98 -3.19
C THR A 144 26.46 15.21 -3.00
N LYS A 145 26.39 15.86 -1.81
CA LYS A 145 27.25 17.00 -1.48
C LYS A 145 28.74 16.60 -1.44
N ARG A 146 29.03 15.43 -0.87
CA ARG A 146 30.39 14.89 -0.80
C ARG A 146 30.96 14.64 -2.21
N ILE A 147 30.18 14.00 -3.08
CA ILE A 147 30.58 13.71 -4.47
C ILE A 147 30.79 15.00 -5.26
N LYS A 148 29.90 16.00 -5.11
CA LYS A 148 30.07 17.30 -5.76
C LYS A 148 31.35 18.00 -5.29
N ALA A 149 31.58 18.09 -3.98
CA ALA A 149 32.79 18.72 -3.44
C ALA A 149 34.07 17.99 -3.89
N GLN A 150 34.04 16.67 -3.95
CA GLN A 150 35.15 15.89 -4.49
C GLN A 150 35.39 16.17 -5.97
N GLY A 151 34.32 16.20 -6.77
CA GLY A 151 34.42 16.55 -8.20
C GLY A 151 34.95 17.95 -8.45
N GLU A 152 34.56 18.93 -7.65
CA GLU A 152 35.08 20.30 -7.70
C GLU A 152 36.56 20.35 -7.32
N ALA A 153 36.98 19.62 -6.26
CA ALA A 153 38.36 19.53 -5.86
C ALA A 153 39.20 18.86 -6.94
N ASP A 154 38.73 17.79 -7.53
CA ASP A 154 39.44 17.06 -8.60
C ASP A 154 39.55 17.92 -9.87
N ALA A 155 38.50 18.67 -10.23
CA ALA A 155 38.51 19.62 -11.33
C ALA A 155 39.52 20.76 -11.10
N ASN A 156 39.57 21.33 -9.89
CA ASN A 156 40.51 22.36 -9.51
C ASN A 156 41.97 21.83 -9.53
N ASN A 157 42.21 20.61 -9.05
CA ASN A 157 43.51 19.98 -9.10
C ASN A 157 43.95 19.70 -10.55
N ALA A 158 43.04 19.27 -11.41
CA ALA A 158 43.31 19.08 -12.84
C ALA A 158 43.65 20.41 -13.54
N LEU A 159 42.90 21.48 -13.22
CA LEU A 159 43.22 22.83 -13.71
C LEU A 159 44.57 23.31 -13.24
N ASN A 160 44.91 23.18 -11.94
CA ASN A 160 46.20 23.58 -11.39
C ASN A 160 47.35 22.76 -12.00
N SER A 161 47.15 21.49 -12.29
CA SER A 161 48.17 20.63 -12.93
C SER A 161 48.37 20.99 -14.40
N SER A 162 47.32 21.49 -15.07
CA SER A 162 47.35 21.91 -16.49
C SER A 162 47.93 23.31 -16.68
N LEU A 163 47.90 24.16 -15.63
CA LEU A 163 48.48 25.50 -15.57
C LEU A 163 49.90 25.45 -15.08
N SER A 164 50.78 24.72 -15.77
CA SER A 164 52.23 24.85 -15.52
C SER A 164 52.71 26.29 -15.82
N ASP A 165 53.74 26.74 -15.11
CA ASP A 165 54.33 28.09 -15.28
C ASP A 165 54.57 28.47 -16.76
N ASN A 166 54.90 27.47 -17.59
CA ASN A 166 55.08 27.67 -19.02
C ASN A 166 53.79 27.94 -19.79
N VAL A 167 52.69 27.31 -19.42
CA VAL A 167 51.37 27.54 -20.03
C VAL A 167 50.81 28.89 -19.64
N LEU A 168 51.04 29.32 -18.38
CA LEU A 168 50.68 30.64 -17.89
C LEU A 168 51.46 31.73 -18.62
N LYS A 169 52.81 31.53 -18.77
CA LYS A 169 53.66 32.45 -19.53
C LYS A 169 53.23 32.54 -21.00
N GLN A 170 52.86 31.42 -21.62
CA GLN A 170 52.42 31.39 -22.99
C GLN A 170 51.08 32.10 -23.19
N LYS A 171 50.09 31.84 -22.34
CA LYS A 171 48.83 32.59 -22.34
C LYS A 171 49.01 34.07 -22.07
N TYR A 172 49.94 34.43 -21.18
CA TYR A 172 50.24 35.84 -20.93
C TYR A 172 50.89 36.50 -22.16
N ILE A 173 51.80 35.83 -22.85
CA ILE A 173 52.43 36.32 -24.10
C ILE A 173 51.38 36.43 -25.21
N ASP A 174 50.48 35.45 -25.35
CA ASP A 174 49.39 35.46 -26.33
C ASP A 174 48.40 36.59 -26.05
N ALA A 175 48.05 36.88 -24.81
CA ALA A 175 47.22 38.00 -24.39
C ALA A 175 47.88 39.35 -24.69
N LEU A 176 49.21 39.45 -24.43
CA LEU A 176 49.97 40.64 -24.77
C LEU A 176 50.08 40.86 -26.29
N SER A 177 50.26 39.84 -27.10
CA SER A 177 50.36 39.92 -28.56
C SER A 177 49.05 40.31 -29.22
N ASN A 178 47.93 39.98 -28.60
CA ASN A 178 46.58 40.32 -29.09
C ASN A 178 46.00 41.63 -28.52
N ALA A 179 46.70 42.28 -27.58
CA ALA A 179 46.29 43.55 -27.02
C ALA A 179 46.62 44.70 -27.96
N LYS A 180 45.58 45.39 -28.49
CA LYS A 180 45.74 46.52 -29.43
C LYS A 180 46.30 47.80 -28.79
N ASN A 181 46.38 47.90 -27.46
CA ASN A 181 46.98 49.03 -26.72
C ASN A 181 47.74 48.51 -25.51
N LEU A 182 49.04 48.53 -25.56
CA LEU A 182 49.88 48.13 -24.45
C LEU A 182 50.48 49.40 -23.82
N THR A 183 50.14 49.69 -22.57
CA THR A 183 50.81 50.70 -21.77
C THR A 183 51.79 49.94 -20.84
N VAL A 184 53.07 50.07 -21.08
CA VAL A 184 54.10 49.50 -20.22
C VAL A 184 54.22 50.35 -18.97
N VAL A 185 53.87 49.82 -17.82
CA VAL A 185 54.00 50.49 -16.54
C VAL A 185 55.27 50.02 -15.86
N PRO A 186 56.10 50.89 -15.34
CA PRO A 186 57.39 50.46 -14.70
C PRO A 186 57.12 49.63 -13.44
N ASP A 187 58.12 48.81 -13.15
CA ASP A 187 58.20 47.76 -12.11
C ASP A 187 57.48 48.15 -10.81
N GLY A 188 56.50 47.32 -10.41
CA GLY A 188 55.80 47.42 -9.12
C GLY A 188 54.33 47.79 -9.17
N SER A 189 53.70 48.05 -10.33
CA SER A 189 52.27 48.37 -10.47
C SER A 189 51.54 47.32 -11.31
N VAL A 190 50.32 46.97 -10.87
CA VAL A 190 49.43 46.03 -11.59
C VAL A 190 48.85 46.72 -12.81
N PRO A 191 48.92 46.18 -14.02
CA PRO A 191 48.29 46.78 -15.19
C PRO A 191 46.78 46.81 -15.05
N MET A 192 46.15 47.98 -15.07
CA MET A 192 44.70 48.13 -15.20
C MET A 192 44.31 48.03 -16.66
N ILE A 193 43.42 47.08 -16.95
CA ILE A 193 42.82 46.95 -18.28
C ILE A 193 41.53 47.76 -18.26
N GLU A 194 41.47 48.88 -18.94
CA GLU A 194 40.22 49.59 -19.24
C GLU A 194 39.50 48.90 -20.38
N THR A 195 38.38 48.28 -20.10
CA THR A 195 37.45 47.76 -21.12
C THR A 195 36.47 48.89 -21.50
N LYS A 196 36.47 49.27 -22.75
CA LYS A 196 35.49 50.12 -23.36
C LYS A 196 34.44 49.29 -24.08
#